data_665cb7268f3bbc2869e07126a3b0cbaa
#
_entry.id   665cb7268f3bbc2869e07126a3b0cbaa
#
_cell.length_a   1.000
_cell.length_b   1.000
_cell.length_c   1.000
_cell.angle_alpha   90.00
_cell.angle_beta   90.00
_cell.angle_gamma   90.00
#
_symmetry.space_group_name_H-M   'P 1'
#
loop_
_entity.id
_entity.type
_entity.pdbx_description
1 polymer ?
#
loop_
_entity_poly.entity_id
_entity_poly.type
_entity_poly.pdbx_seq_one_letter_code
_entity_poly.pdbx_strand_id
1 'polypeptide(L)'
;LKDSRIGQAVDCKKAILAPGIVDMRVQSADPGSEHLESLSTLLQAAANGGITALACLPNTRPVIDEASAIDSLCLRASRINGPRMYAYGAATRGLAGEEMAELGLMAEAGAVGFTNCISSIRDSLVMRRLLAYSNMLDKPFIQHCEDHSLTIGSEMNESETSTRLGLIGSPSEAEVIIIDRDLHILRKAPARYHVAHISTRAGIDAVRKAKAEGLAVTADTSPPYFLLNELAVSTYNTAFKLS
;
A
#
# COMPACT_ATOMS: atom_id res chain seq x y z
N LEU A 1 -5.05 -1.23 -44.86
CA LEU A 1 -5.56 -2.54 -44.47
C LEU A 1 -6.79 -2.34 -43.60
N LYS A 2 -8.00 -2.44 -44.19
CA LYS A 2 -9.23 -2.52 -43.40
C LYS A 2 -9.32 -3.95 -42.88
N ASP A 3 -8.86 -4.16 -41.64
CA ASP A 3 -9.11 -5.41 -40.94
C ASP A 3 -10.57 -5.41 -40.46
N SER A 4 -11.37 -6.34 -40.97
CA SER A 4 -12.79 -6.50 -40.60
C SER A 4 -13.05 -6.81 -39.12
N ARG A 5 -11.98 -6.98 -38.32
CA ARG A 5 -12.01 -7.22 -36.88
C ARG A 5 -11.96 -5.94 -36.04
N ILE A 6 -11.81 -4.75 -36.67
CA ILE A 6 -11.79 -3.47 -35.97
C ILE A 6 -13.22 -3.00 -35.78
N GLY A 7 -13.70 -3.01 -34.52
CA GLY A 7 -15.06 -2.58 -34.16
C GLY A 7 -15.24 -1.06 -34.15
N GLN A 8 -14.25 -0.32 -33.64
CA GLN A 8 -14.28 1.15 -33.54
C GLN A 8 -12.88 1.73 -33.72
N ALA A 9 -12.74 2.74 -34.54
CA ALA A 9 -11.51 3.52 -34.66
C ALA A 9 -11.66 4.85 -33.91
N VAL A 10 -10.70 5.18 -33.06
CA VAL A 10 -10.64 6.44 -32.33
C VAL A 10 -9.46 7.26 -32.88
N ASP A 11 -9.75 8.47 -33.36
CA ASP A 11 -8.70 9.40 -33.78
C ASP A 11 -8.14 10.14 -32.54
N CYS A 12 -6.96 9.72 -32.11
CA CYS A 12 -6.26 10.36 -30.99
C CYS A 12 -5.51 11.65 -31.38
N LYS A 13 -5.58 12.07 -32.65
CA LYS A 13 -4.90 13.27 -33.18
C LYS A 13 -3.40 13.25 -32.85
N LYS A 14 -2.96 14.18 -31.96
CA LYS A 14 -1.57 14.30 -31.50
C LYS A 14 -1.35 13.75 -30.06
N ALA A 15 -2.34 13.08 -29.50
CA ALA A 15 -2.22 12.51 -28.16
C ALA A 15 -1.26 11.31 -28.14
N ILE A 16 -0.59 11.10 -27.02
CA ILE A 16 0.26 9.94 -26.79
C ILE A 16 -0.60 8.83 -26.19
N LEU A 17 -0.61 7.67 -26.84
CA LEU A 17 -1.23 6.47 -26.27
C LEU A 17 -0.21 5.78 -25.36
N ALA A 18 -0.59 5.61 -24.09
CA ALA A 18 0.21 4.94 -23.07
C ALA A 18 -0.62 3.87 -22.34
N PRO A 19 0.01 2.88 -21.69
CA PRO A 19 -0.67 2.01 -20.76
C PRO A 19 -1.34 2.84 -19.65
N GLY A 20 -2.51 2.39 -19.17
CA GLY A 20 -3.18 3.05 -18.06
C GLY A 20 -2.39 2.88 -16.76
N ILE A 21 -2.58 3.81 -15.84
CA ILE A 21 -1.94 3.80 -14.52
C ILE A 21 -2.52 2.66 -13.68
N VAL A 22 -1.67 1.99 -12.91
CA VAL A 22 -2.06 1.00 -11.88
C VAL A 22 -1.80 1.63 -10.51
N ASP A 23 -2.85 1.83 -9.74
CA ASP A 23 -2.72 2.30 -8.35
C ASP A 23 -2.69 1.10 -7.41
N MET A 24 -1.53 0.88 -6.81
CA MET A 24 -1.31 -0.29 -5.95
C MET A 24 -1.78 -0.10 -4.50
N ARG A 25 -2.25 1.09 -4.12
CA ARG A 25 -2.54 1.39 -2.73
C ARG A 25 -3.71 2.36 -2.57
N VAL A 26 -4.92 1.84 -2.70
CA VAL A 26 -6.14 2.63 -2.58
C VAL A 26 -6.87 2.29 -1.29
N GLN A 27 -7.22 3.29 -0.52
CA GLN A 27 -8.10 3.15 0.62
C GLN A 27 -9.54 3.35 0.16
N SER A 28 -10.43 2.40 0.44
CA SER A 28 -11.87 2.51 0.17
C SER A 28 -12.63 2.82 1.46
N ALA A 29 -13.58 3.74 1.39
CA ALA A 29 -14.53 3.97 2.47
C ALA A 29 -15.70 2.95 2.46
N ASP A 30 -15.87 2.22 1.37
CA ASP A 30 -16.89 1.19 1.17
C ASP A 30 -16.23 -0.21 1.16
N PRO A 31 -16.60 -1.12 2.06
CA PRO A 31 -17.73 -1.04 2.99
C PRO A 31 -17.47 -0.27 4.28
N GLY A 32 -18.54 0.26 4.86
CA GLY A 32 -18.63 0.72 6.25
C GLY A 32 -18.56 2.22 6.46
N SER A 33 -18.23 3.00 5.45
CA SER A 33 -18.24 4.47 5.48
C SER A 33 -18.67 5.05 4.12
N GLU A 34 -19.66 4.43 3.51
CA GLU A 34 -20.14 4.74 2.14
C GLU A 34 -20.65 6.19 2.00
N HIS A 35 -20.98 6.83 3.13
CA HIS A 35 -21.34 8.25 3.17
C HIS A 35 -20.16 9.18 2.85
N LEU A 36 -18.93 8.72 3.03
CA LEU A 36 -17.72 9.46 2.64
C LEU A 36 -17.38 9.21 1.17
N GLU A 37 -17.38 7.95 0.75
CA GLU A 37 -17.09 7.55 -0.62
C GLU A 37 -17.66 6.15 -0.88
N SER A 38 -18.39 5.99 -1.98
CA SER A 38 -18.85 4.69 -2.46
C SER A 38 -17.86 4.06 -3.44
N LEU A 39 -17.96 2.75 -3.69
CA LEU A 39 -17.18 2.09 -4.75
C LEU A 39 -17.39 2.76 -6.11
N SER A 40 -18.61 3.23 -6.40
CA SER A 40 -18.91 3.88 -7.67
C SER A 40 -18.16 5.20 -7.82
N THR A 41 -18.15 6.05 -6.79
CA THR A 41 -17.44 7.34 -6.84
C THR A 41 -15.94 7.15 -6.85
N LEU A 42 -15.40 6.17 -6.10
CA LEU A 42 -14.00 5.80 -6.11
C LEU A 42 -13.53 5.38 -7.51
N LEU A 43 -14.25 4.43 -8.13
CA LEU A 43 -13.88 3.93 -9.46
C LEU A 43 -14.03 5.00 -10.55
N GLN A 44 -15.01 5.90 -10.43
CA GLN A 44 -15.13 7.03 -11.34
C GLN A 44 -13.99 8.04 -11.18
N ALA A 45 -13.60 8.36 -9.95
CA ALA A 45 -12.46 9.24 -9.68
C ALA A 45 -11.16 8.63 -10.23
N ALA A 46 -10.95 7.33 -10.03
CA ALA A 46 -9.80 6.60 -10.55
C ALA A 46 -9.77 6.64 -12.09
N ALA A 47 -10.90 6.38 -12.76
CA ALA A 47 -10.99 6.46 -14.22
C ALA A 47 -10.66 7.86 -14.75
N ASN A 48 -11.16 8.92 -14.09
CA ASN A 48 -10.88 10.30 -14.46
C ASN A 48 -9.39 10.66 -14.27
N GLY A 49 -8.70 10.01 -13.34
CA GLY A 49 -7.25 10.11 -13.14
C GLY A 49 -6.41 9.29 -14.11
N GLY A 50 -7.02 8.55 -15.06
CA GLY A 50 -6.32 7.68 -16.00
C GLY A 50 -5.88 6.33 -15.39
N ILE A 51 -6.40 5.97 -14.22
CA ILE A 51 -6.18 4.67 -13.58
C ILE A 51 -7.05 3.62 -14.25
N THR A 52 -6.46 2.49 -14.62
CA THR A 52 -7.15 1.36 -15.26
C THR A 52 -7.26 0.13 -14.38
N ALA A 53 -6.46 0.07 -13.32
CA ALA A 53 -6.52 -0.95 -12.30
C ALA A 53 -6.10 -0.37 -10.94
N LEU A 54 -6.70 -0.84 -9.87
CA LEU A 54 -6.37 -0.42 -8.51
C LEU A 54 -6.45 -1.60 -7.53
N ALA A 55 -5.66 -1.55 -6.46
CA ALA A 55 -5.67 -2.52 -5.39
C ALA A 55 -6.11 -1.87 -4.07
N CYS A 56 -7.23 -2.37 -3.53
CA CYS A 56 -7.85 -1.84 -2.33
C CYS A 56 -7.20 -2.41 -1.07
N LEU A 57 -6.89 -1.52 -0.12
CA LEU A 57 -6.42 -1.90 1.21
C LEU A 57 -7.54 -2.54 2.05
N PRO A 58 -7.20 -3.46 2.96
CA PRO A 58 -8.18 -4.19 3.76
C PRO A 58 -8.74 -3.45 4.97
N ASN A 59 -8.38 -2.19 5.22
CA ASN A 59 -8.80 -1.40 6.40
C ASN A 59 -10.20 -0.80 6.28
N THR A 60 -11.10 -1.52 5.67
CA THR A 60 -12.53 -1.21 5.59
C THR A 60 -13.27 -1.59 6.89
N ARG A 61 -14.57 -1.37 6.96
CA ARG A 61 -15.42 -1.76 8.08
C ARG A 61 -16.62 -2.58 7.58
N PRO A 62 -16.63 -3.90 7.79
CA PRO A 62 -15.59 -4.70 8.47
C PRO A 62 -14.26 -4.76 7.70
N VAL A 63 -13.20 -5.14 8.42
CA VAL A 63 -11.88 -5.40 7.84
C VAL A 63 -11.98 -6.55 6.84
N ILE A 64 -11.19 -6.50 5.76
CA ILE A 64 -11.12 -7.59 4.77
C ILE A 64 -10.10 -8.63 5.26
N ASP A 65 -10.47 -9.43 6.25
CA ASP A 65 -9.66 -10.50 6.84
C ASP A 65 -10.25 -11.91 6.62
N GLU A 66 -11.30 -12.01 5.80
CA GLU A 66 -11.97 -13.24 5.40
C GLU A 66 -12.18 -13.32 3.88
N ALA A 67 -12.27 -14.55 3.35
CA ALA A 67 -12.49 -14.82 1.93
C ALA A 67 -13.78 -14.17 1.41
N SER A 68 -14.86 -14.26 2.19
CA SER A 68 -16.17 -13.68 1.85
C SER A 68 -16.13 -12.17 1.61
N ALA A 69 -15.27 -11.46 2.34
CA ALA A 69 -15.10 -10.01 2.18
C ALA A 69 -14.37 -9.68 0.86
N ILE A 70 -13.36 -10.47 0.46
CA ILE A 70 -12.68 -10.38 -0.84
C ILE A 70 -13.68 -10.58 -1.98
N ASP A 71 -14.44 -11.69 -1.94
CA ASP A 71 -15.44 -12.01 -2.97
C ASP A 71 -16.51 -10.92 -3.10
N SER A 72 -17.03 -10.45 -1.97
CA SER A 72 -18.03 -9.39 -1.94
C SER A 72 -17.54 -8.08 -2.57
N LEU A 73 -16.34 -7.63 -2.19
CA LEU A 73 -15.75 -6.41 -2.73
C LEU A 73 -15.51 -6.52 -4.24
N CYS A 74 -14.88 -7.59 -4.69
CA CYS A 74 -14.57 -7.82 -6.10
C CYS A 74 -15.84 -7.96 -6.94
N LEU A 75 -16.85 -8.69 -6.44
CA LEU A 75 -18.14 -8.84 -7.14
C LEU A 75 -18.89 -7.51 -7.25
N ARG A 76 -18.92 -6.72 -6.20
CA ARG A 76 -19.57 -5.40 -6.22
C ARG A 76 -18.87 -4.46 -7.19
N ALA A 77 -17.55 -4.40 -7.14
CA ALA A 77 -16.76 -3.58 -8.05
C ALA A 77 -16.91 -4.00 -9.52
N SER A 78 -17.01 -5.30 -9.81
CA SER A 78 -17.16 -5.82 -11.19
C SER A 78 -18.48 -5.41 -11.87
N ARG A 79 -19.49 -5.03 -11.09
CA ARG A 79 -20.78 -4.54 -11.59
C ARG A 79 -20.78 -3.06 -11.94
N ILE A 80 -19.71 -2.35 -11.59
CA ILE A 80 -19.55 -0.92 -11.86
C ILE A 80 -18.68 -0.76 -13.11
N ASN A 81 -19.10 0.08 -14.04
CA ASN A 81 -18.30 0.39 -15.21
C ASN A 81 -17.13 1.32 -14.80
N GLY A 82 -15.92 0.79 -14.77
CA GLY A 82 -14.75 1.52 -14.31
C GLY A 82 -13.47 0.70 -14.36
N PRO A 83 -12.40 1.15 -13.71
CA PRO A 83 -11.15 0.42 -13.54
C PRO A 83 -11.36 -0.94 -12.88
N ARG A 84 -10.46 -1.88 -13.15
CA ARG A 84 -10.44 -3.16 -12.42
C ARG A 84 -10.04 -2.93 -10.97
N MET A 85 -10.84 -3.43 -10.04
CA MET A 85 -10.51 -3.41 -8.63
C MET A 85 -10.02 -4.79 -8.18
N TYR A 86 -8.89 -4.78 -7.50
CA TYR A 86 -8.33 -5.92 -6.78
C TYR A 86 -8.36 -5.62 -5.29
N ALA A 87 -8.28 -6.66 -4.46
CA ALA A 87 -8.25 -6.52 -3.01
C ALA A 87 -6.98 -7.12 -2.41
N TYR A 88 -6.41 -6.45 -1.44
CA TYR A 88 -5.50 -7.07 -0.48
C TYR A 88 -6.31 -7.71 0.66
N GLY A 89 -5.79 -8.85 1.16
CA GLY A 89 -6.28 -9.42 2.42
C GLY A 89 -5.50 -8.83 3.61
N ALA A 90 -6.18 -8.67 4.74
CA ALA A 90 -5.52 -8.35 5.99
C ALA A 90 -4.55 -9.48 6.37
N ALA A 91 -3.33 -9.12 6.73
CA ALA A 91 -2.32 -10.10 7.13
C ALA A 91 -2.65 -10.73 8.48
N THR A 92 -3.29 -9.97 9.36
CA THR A 92 -3.69 -10.41 10.69
C THR A 92 -5.16 -10.11 10.94
N ARG A 93 -5.78 -10.88 11.82
CA ARG A 93 -7.19 -10.72 12.19
C ARG A 93 -7.44 -9.31 12.73
N GLY A 94 -8.43 -8.65 12.16
CA GLY A 94 -8.77 -7.26 12.51
C GLY A 94 -7.63 -6.25 12.35
N LEU A 95 -6.55 -6.59 11.61
CA LEU A 95 -5.33 -5.78 11.49
C LEU A 95 -4.59 -5.55 12.81
N ALA A 96 -4.79 -6.42 13.82
CA ALA A 96 -4.22 -6.26 15.16
C ALA A 96 -2.70 -6.49 15.23
N GLY A 97 -2.09 -7.14 14.23
CA GLY A 97 -0.66 -7.43 14.20
C GLY A 97 -0.22 -8.66 15.01
N GLU A 98 -1.15 -9.42 15.57
CA GLU A 98 -0.90 -10.51 16.51
C GLU A 98 -1.13 -11.89 15.90
N GLU A 99 -2.35 -12.18 15.47
CA GLU A 99 -2.76 -13.47 14.92
C GLU A 99 -2.94 -13.38 13.40
N MET A 100 -2.33 -14.31 12.66
CA MET A 100 -2.50 -14.37 11.22
C MET A 100 -3.97 -14.60 10.85
N ALA A 101 -4.44 -13.89 9.82
CA ALA A 101 -5.74 -14.13 9.21
C ALA A 101 -5.72 -15.39 8.32
N GLU A 102 -6.83 -15.69 7.69
CA GLU A 102 -7.02 -16.89 6.84
C GLU A 102 -6.45 -16.66 5.42
N LEU A 103 -5.12 -16.41 5.33
CA LEU A 103 -4.46 -16.00 4.09
C LEU A 103 -4.72 -16.96 2.93
N GLY A 104 -4.74 -18.28 3.19
CA GLY A 104 -4.97 -19.29 2.16
C GLY A 104 -6.33 -19.14 1.49
N LEU A 105 -7.40 -19.04 2.29
CA LEU A 105 -8.77 -18.86 1.80
C LEU A 105 -8.93 -17.51 1.08
N MET A 106 -8.31 -16.43 1.59
CA MET A 106 -8.33 -15.14 0.92
C MET A 106 -7.57 -15.16 -0.41
N ALA A 107 -6.47 -15.91 -0.50
CA ALA A 107 -5.73 -16.08 -1.77
C ALA A 107 -6.59 -16.82 -2.82
N GLU A 108 -7.32 -17.86 -2.42
CA GLU A 108 -8.26 -18.59 -3.28
C GLU A 108 -9.42 -17.70 -3.74
N ALA A 109 -9.92 -16.82 -2.87
CA ALA A 109 -10.94 -15.81 -3.19
C ALA A 109 -10.40 -14.65 -4.06
N GLY A 110 -9.10 -14.64 -4.41
CA GLY A 110 -8.53 -13.69 -5.35
C GLY A 110 -7.77 -12.51 -4.72
N ALA A 111 -7.42 -12.57 -3.44
CA ALA A 111 -6.52 -11.56 -2.85
C ALA A 111 -5.20 -11.49 -3.63
N VAL A 112 -4.77 -10.28 -3.98
CA VAL A 112 -3.56 -10.06 -4.79
C VAL A 112 -2.29 -9.96 -3.94
N GLY A 113 -2.42 -9.86 -2.64
CA GLY A 113 -1.34 -9.81 -1.66
C GLY A 113 -1.90 -9.60 -0.26
N PHE A 114 -1.02 -9.48 0.73
CA PHE A 114 -1.40 -9.30 2.13
C PHE A 114 -0.69 -8.11 2.75
N THR A 115 -1.40 -7.39 3.61
CA THR A 115 -0.86 -6.21 4.28
C THR A 115 -1.56 -5.99 5.62
N ASN A 116 -0.87 -5.30 6.52
CA ASN A 116 -1.49 -4.79 7.75
C ASN A 116 -1.81 -3.28 7.66
N CYS A 117 -1.92 -2.76 6.42
CA CYS A 117 -2.26 -1.37 6.07
C CYS A 117 -1.26 -0.34 6.59
N ILE A 118 -1.71 0.43 7.58
CA ILE A 118 -0.98 1.56 8.20
C ILE A 118 -0.30 1.16 9.51
N SER A 119 -0.33 -0.12 9.87
CA SER A 119 0.31 -0.63 11.09
C SER A 119 1.37 -1.64 10.74
N SER A 120 2.57 -1.46 11.27
CA SER A 120 3.65 -2.44 11.13
C SER A 120 3.36 -3.70 11.92
N ILE A 121 3.73 -4.85 11.36
CA ILE A 121 3.83 -6.09 12.15
C ILE A 121 5.02 -5.96 13.08
N ARG A 122 4.77 -5.83 14.39
CA ARG A 122 5.81 -5.59 15.40
C ARG A 122 6.53 -6.87 15.81
N ASP A 123 5.79 -7.97 15.97
CA ASP A 123 6.34 -9.27 16.36
C ASP A 123 7.10 -9.91 15.19
N SER A 124 8.40 -10.15 15.40
CA SER A 124 9.28 -10.73 14.39
C SER A 124 8.94 -12.18 14.06
N LEU A 125 8.33 -12.95 14.99
CA LEU A 125 7.90 -14.32 14.72
C LEU A 125 6.65 -14.33 13.85
N VAL A 126 5.69 -13.43 14.13
CA VAL A 126 4.50 -13.23 13.29
C VAL A 126 4.93 -12.81 11.89
N MET A 127 5.83 -11.83 11.77
CA MET A 127 6.36 -11.36 10.49
C MET A 127 7.03 -12.50 9.70
N ARG A 128 7.88 -13.30 10.34
CA ARG A 128 8.53 -14.45 9.70
C ARG A 128 7.52 -15.47 9.18
N ARG A 129 6.47 -15.75 9.95
CA ARG A 129 5.40 -16.68 9.55
C ARG A 129 4.59 -16.14 8.38
N LEU A 130 4.25 -14.84 8.41
CA LEU A 130 3.55 -14.16 7.32
C LEU A 130 4.34 -14.20 6.01
N LEU A 131 5.63 -13.90 6.04
CA LEU A 131 6.49 -13.99 4.86
C LEU A 131 6.55 -15.40 4.29
N ALA A 132 6.78 -16.41 5.16
CA ALA A 132 6.84 -17.79 4.73
C ALA A 132 5.51 -18.26 4.12
N TYR A 133 4.38 -17.94 4.74
CA TYR A 133 3.08 -18.37 4.26
C TYR A 133 2.65 -17.62 2.99
N SER A 134 2.88 -16.31 2.92
CA SER A 134 2.63 -15.54 1.69
C SER A 134 3.43 -16.07 0.50
N ASN A 135 4.67 -16.49 0.73
CA ASN A 135 5.50 -17.10 -0.32
C ASN A 135 4.92 -18.44 -0.80
N MET A 136 4.42 -19.29 0.12
CA MET A 136 3.75 -20.56 -0.26
C MET A 136 2.53 -20.33 -1.14
N LEU A 137 1.84 -19.20 -0.94
CA LEU A 137 0.65 -18.81 -1.70
C LEU A 137 1.00 -18.03 -2.99
N ASP A 138 2.28 -17.83 -3.27
CA ASP A 138 2.78 -16.98 -4.37
C ASP A 138 2.18 -15.56 -4.34
N LYS A 139 2.05 -14.98 -3.15
CA LYS A 139 1.51 -13.62 -2.95
C LYS A 139 2.56 -12.70 -2.30
N PRO A 140 2.64 -11.42 -2.71
CA PRO A 140 3.50 -10.45 -2.04
C PRO A 140 2.96 -10.10 -0.66
N PHE A 141 3.87 -9.85 0.27
CA PHE A 141 3.58 -9.22 1.54
C PHE A 141 3.98 -7.74 1.47
N ILE A 142 3.04 -6.85 1.78
CA ILE A 142 3.22 -5.39 1.73
C ILE A 142 3.26 -4.85 3.16
N GLN A 143 4.36 -4.20 3.54
CA GLN A 143 4.57 -3.69 4.89
C GLN A 143 4.59 -2.16 4.90
N HIS A 144 3.81 -1.57 5.79
CA HIS A 144 4.04 -0.23 6.29
C HIS A 144 5.19 -0.27 7.28
N CYS A 145 6.32 0.35 6.93
CA CYS A 145 7.53 0.26 7.73
C CYS A 145 7.62 1.45 8.68
N GLU A 146 7.14 1.27 9.91
CA GLU A 146 7.20 2.28 10.95
C GLU A 146 7.29 1.64 12.33
N ASP A 147 8.29 2.00 13.11
CA ASP A 147 8.34 1.68 14.53
C ASP A 147 7.48 2.66 15.32
N HIS A 148 6.27 2.22 15.64
CA HIS A 148 5.29 3.05 16.34
C HIS A 148 5.78 3.60 17.68
N SER A 149 6.71 2.93 18.37
CA SER A 149 7.24 3.42 19.64
C SER A 149 8.03 4.73 19.49
N LEU A 150 8.58 4.95 18.30
CA LEU A 150 9.34 6.16 17.95
C LEU A 150 8.48 7.27 17.35
N THR A 151 7.27 6.96 16.91
CA THR A 151 6.41 7.91 16.18
C THR A 151 5.19 8.37 16.95
N ILE A 152 4.98 7.86 18.18
CA ILE A 152 3.84 8.24 19.02
C ILE A 152 3.82 9.76 19.22
N GLY A 153 2.71 10.38 18.78
CA GLY A 153 2.49 11.82 18.94
C GLY A 153 3.32 12.70 17.98
N SER A 154 4.05 12.11 17.03
CA SER A 154 4.77 12.88 16.02
C SER A 154 3.79 13.56 15.05
N GLU A 155 4.21 14.76 14.60
CA GLU A 155 3.42 15.62 13.73
C GLU A 155 4.09 15.87 12.37
N MET A 156 5.40 15.60 12.28
CA MET A 156 6.23 15.80 11.10
C MET A 156 7.54 15.02 11.22
N ASN A 157 8.39 15.06 10.21
CA ASN A 157 9.75 14.49 10.31
C ASN A 157 10.59 15.22 11.36
N GLU A 158 11.40 14.48 12.10
CA GLU A 158 12.38 15.06 13.02
C GLU A 158 13.45 15.83 12.24
N SER A 159 13.62 17.11 12.58
CA SER A 159 14.56 18.01 11.90
C SER A 159 14.77 19.28 12.72
N GLU A 160 15.70 20.14 12.27
CA GLU A 160 15.81 21.49 12.80
C GLU A 160 14.48 22.26 12.68
N THR A 161 13.73 22.00 11.60
CA THR A 161 12.42 22.65 11.38
C THR A 161 11.41 22.21 12.42
N SER A 162 11.32 20.92 12.76
CA SER A 162 10.39 20.44 13.80
C SER A 162 10.69 21.06 15.17
N THR A 163 11.97 21.13 15.53
CA THR A 163 12.43 21.76 16.77
C THR A 163 12.06 23.24 16.80
N ARG A 164 12.29 23.98 15.70
CA ARG A 164 11.96 25.41 15.58
C ARG A 164 10.47 25.68 15.67
N LEU A 165 9.64 24.77 15.14
CA LEU A 165 8.17 24.86 15.17
C LEU A 165 7.58 24.38 16.50
N GLY A 166 8.37 23.73 17.35
CA GLY A 166 7.88 23.11 18.60
C GLY A 166 6.99 21.91 18.36
N LEU A 167 7.15 21.25 17.22
CA LEU A 167 6.40 20.03 16.85
C LEU A 167 7.24 18.78 17.14
N ILE A 168 6.58 17.73 17.61
CA ILE A 168 7.22 16.43 17.85
C ILE A 168 7.58 15.83 16.49
N GLY A 169 8.87 15.52 16.30
CA GLY A 169 9.39 14.92 15.08
C GLY A 169 9.36 13.39 15.13
N SER A 170 9.06 12.77 13.98
CA SER A 170 9.27 11.34 13.75
C SER A 170 10.69 11.13 13.25
N PRO A 171 11.55 10.37 13.97
CA PRO A 171 12.91 10.12 13.52
C PRO A 171 12.92 9.18 12.30
N SER A 172 13.86 9.37 11.39
CA SER A 172 14.01 8.52 10.18
C SER A 172 14.28 7.06 10.50
N GLU A 173 14.86 6.79 11.68
CA GLU A 173 15.14 5.46 12.21
C GLU A 173 13.87 4.63 12.40
N ALA A 174 12.72 5.27 12.63
CA ALA A 174 11.44 4.58 12.78
C ALA A 174 11.10 3.74 11.53
N GLU A 175 11.37 4.25 10.33
CA GLU A 175 11.19 3.51 9.09
C GLU A 175 12.29 2.47 8.90
N VAL A 176 13.54 2.86 9.09
CA VAL A 176 14.71 2.03 8.75
C VAL A 176 14.82 0.79 9.62
N ILE A 177 14.54 0.89 10.93
CA ILE A 177 14.57 -0.24 11.86
C ILE A 177 13.65 -1.36 11.41
N ILE A 178 12.43 -1.03 10.96
CA ILE A 178 11.47 -2.01 10.48
C ILE A 178 11.93 -2.61 9.16
N ILE A 179 12.41 -1.80 8.22
CA ILE A 179 12.93 -2.28 6.94
C ILE A 179 14.10 -3.25 7.17
N ASP A 180 15.10 -2.87 7.96
CA ASP A 180 16.28 -3.69 8.20
C ASP A 180 15.94 -5.00 8.90
N ARG A 181 15.06 -4.97 9.92
CA ARG A 181 14.56 -6.17 10.59
C ARG A 181 13.93 -7.14 9.58
N ASP A 182 13.04 -6.62 8.73
CA ASP A 182 12.30 -7.44 7.78
C ASP A 182 13.22 -7.99 6.69
N LEU A 183 14.18 -7.22 6.22
CA LEU A 183 15.21 -7.69 5.29
C LEU A 183 16.10 -8.79 5.92
N HIS A 184 16.40 -8.71 7.23
CA HIS A 184 17.11 -9.79 7.92
C HIS A 184 16.28 -11.09 7.96
N ILE A 185 14.96 -10.98 8.19
CA ILE A 185 14.07 -12.14 8.16
C ILE A 185 13.97 -12.69 6.73
N LEU A 186 13.83 -11.82 5.73
CA LEU A 186 13.67 -12.17 4.32
C LEU A 186 14.86 -12.97 3.78
N ARG A 187 16.10 -12.71 4.23
CA ARG A 187 17.29 -13.48 3.87
C ARG A 187 17.22 -14.96 4.30
N LYS A 188 16.41 -15.27 5.33
CA LYS A 188 16.25 -16.63 5.87
C LYS A 188 14.90 -17.26 5.54
N ALA A 189 13.91 -16.44 5.23
CA ALA A 189 12.57 -16.83 4.80
C ALA A 189 12.23 -16.09 3.50
N PRO A 190 12.76 -16.52 2.33
CA PRO A 190 12.56 -15.84 1.06
C PRO A 190 11.07 -15.69 0.73
N ALA A 191 10.68 -14.48 0.35
CA ALA A 191 9.30 -14.13 -0.05
C ALA A 191 9.34 -12.90 -0.97
N ARG A 192 8.24 -12.62 -1.66
CA ARG A 192 8.06 -11.32 -2.30
C ARG A 192 7.65 -10.30 -1.24
N TYR A 193 8.53 -9.37 -0.97
CA TYR A 193 8.35 -8.33 0.04
C TYR A 193 8.29 -6.94 -0.59
N HIS A 194 7.33 -6.14 -0.18
CA HIS A 194 7.14 -4.79 -0.67
C HIS A 194 7.13 -3.79 0.48
N VAL A 195 8.06 -2.83 0.43
CA VAL A 195 8.12 -1.69 1.35
C VAL A 195 7.19 -0.61 0.82
N ALA A 196 6.09 -0.37 1.52
CA ALA A 196 5.10 0.61 1.11
C ALA A 196 5.53 2.03 1.45
N HIS A 197 5.25 2.98 0.54
CA HIS A 197 5.39 4.44 0.67
C HIS A 197 6.66 4.90 1.39
N ILE A 198 7.80 4.35 0.97
CA ILE A 198 9.11 4.68 1.53
C ILE A 198 9.36 6.20 1.47
N SER A 199 9.81 6.77 2.57
CA SER A 199 9.94 8.23 2.72
C SER A 199 11.37 8.69 3.03
N THR A 200 12.25 7.79 3.51
CA THR A 200 13.59 8.16 3.95
C THR A 200 14.69 7.73 2.97
N ARG A 201 15.79 8.51 2.91
CA ARG A 201 16.98 8.15 2.13
C ARG A 201 17.56 6.81 2.61
N ALA A 202 17.67 6.63 3.92
CA ALA A 202 18.26 5.41 4.49
C ALA A 202 17.43 4.17 4.17
N GLY A 203 16.08 4.28 4.18
CA GLY A 203 15.18 3.22 3.73
C GLY A 203 15.40 2.86 2.26
N ILE A 204 15.51 3.87 1.37
CA ILE A 204 15.83 3.64 -0.05
C ILE A 204 17.17 2.92 -0.20
N ASP A 205 18.20 3.32 0.56
CA ASP A 205 19.52 2.70 0.49
C ASP A 205 19.49 1.24 0.98
N ALA A 206 18.71 0.94 2.04
CA ALA A 206 18.50 -0.42 2.52
C ALA A 206 17.82 -1.30 1.46
N VAL A 207 16.75 -0.81 0.83
CA VAL A 207 16.06 -1.53 -0.27
C VAL A 207 16.98 -1.73 -1.47
N ARG A 208 17.75 -0.70 -1.87
CA ARG A 208 18.71 -0.79 -2.98
C ARG A 208 19.76 -1.85 -2.72
N LYS A 209 20.31 -1.91 -1.52
CA LYS A 209 21.28 -2.94 -1.09
C LYS A 209 20.65 -4.32 -1.14
N ALA A 210 19.45 -4.50 -0.60
CA ALA A 210 18.76 -5.78 -0.62
C ALA A 210 18.48 -6.27 -2.04
N LYS A 211 18.11 -5.38 -2.98
CA LYS A 211 17.96 -5.72 -4.41
C LYS A 211 19.28 -6.15 -5.03
N ALA A 212 20.39 -5.48 -4.70
CA ALA A 212 21.71 -5.85 -5.19
C ALA A 212 22.17 -7.23 -4.64
N GLU A 213 21.71 -7.63 -3.46
CA GLU A 213 21.91 -8.96 -2.86
C GLU A 213 21.01 -10.04 -3.51
N GLY A 214 20.10 -9.68 -4.42
CA GLY A 214 19.18 -10.59 -5.11
C GLY A 214 17.90 -10.93 -4.33
N LEU A 215 17.59 -10.19 -3.27
CA LEU A 215 16.31 -10.38 -2.56
C LEU A 215 15.12 -9.91 -3.42
N ALA A 216 14.00 -10.61 -3.33
CA ALA A 216 12.75 -10.25 -4.02
C ALA A 216 12.04 -9.11 -3.27
N VAL A 217 12.68 -7.95 -3.22
CA VAL A 217 12.16 -6.75 -2.56
C VAL A 217 11.83 -5.65 -3.58
N THR A 218 10.71 -4.98 -3.35
CA THR A 218 10.28 -3.79 -4.10
C THR A 218 9.85 -2.70 -3.13
N ALA A 219 9.71 -1.48 -3.60
CA ALA A 219 9.19 -0.38 -2.80
C ALA A 219 8.36 0.56 -3.68
N ASP A 220 7.42 1.26 -3.08
CA ASP A 220 6.73 2.40 -3.67
C ASP A 220 6.97 3.68 -2.85
N THR A 221 6.58 4.80 -3.42
CA THR A 221 6.52 6.10 -2.75
C THR A 221 5.35 6.91 -3.27
N SER A 222 5.01 7.99 -2.59
CA SER A 222 3.89 8.87 -2.97
C SER A 222 4.42 10.20 -3.52
N PRO A 223 3.72 10.85 -4.46
CA PRO A 223 4.12 12.15 -5.00
C PRO A 223 4.48 13.20 -3.94
N PRO A 224 3.75 13.36 -2.83
CA PRO A 224 4.15 14.30 -1.78
C PRO A 224 5.56 14.06 -1.23
N TYR A 225 6.00 12.80 -1.11
CA TYR A 225 7.30 12.46 -0.50
C TYR A 225 8.52 12.80 -1.35
N PHE A 226 8.36 13.00 -2.65
CA PHE A 226 9.46 13.46 -3.51
C PHE A 226 9.26 14.89 -4.06
N LEU A 227 8.07 15.48 -3.89
CA LEU A 227 7.79 16.87 -4.31
C LEU A 227 7.90 17.87 -3.17
N LEU A 228 7.62 17.43 -1.93
CA LEU A 228 7.60 18.28 -0.74
C LEU A 228 8.67 17.83 0.25
N ASN A 229 8.95 18.69 1.21
CA ASN A 229 9.79 18.40 2.37
C ASN A 229 9.17 19.04 3.62
N GLU A 230 9.82 18.90 4.77
CA GLU A 230 9.36 19.40 6.06
C GLU A 230 9.15 20.93 6.11
N LEU A 231 9.74 21.69 5.18
CA LEU A 231 9.51 23.14 5.11
C LEU A 231 8.07 23.49 4.72
N ALA A 232 7.36 22.59 4.04
CA ALA A 232 5.95 22.79 3.70
C ALA A 232 5.06 22.88 4.95
N VAL A 233 5.48 22.29 6.08
CA VAL A 233 4.76 22.34 7.36
C VAL A 233 4.92 23.67 8.09
N SER A 234 5.87 24.53 7.69
CA SER A 234 6.24 25.76 8.42
C SER A 234 5.09 26.75 8.63
N THR A 235 4.00 26.63 7.91
CA THR A 235 2.77 27.43 8.06
C THR A 235 1.74 26.81 9.00
N TYR A 236 2.03 25.65 9.62
CA TYR A 236 1.09 24.84 10.42
C TYR A 236 -0.17 24.40 9.65
N ASN A 237 -0.11 24.36 8.32
CA ASN A 237 -1.23 23.88 7.52
C ASN A 237 -1.35 22.35 7.66
N THR A 238 -2.44 21.91 8.28
CA THR A 238 -2.70 20.48 8.55
C THR A 238 -2.87 19.63 7.28
N ALA A 239 -3.10 20.24 6.11
CA ALA A 239 -3.13 19.54 4.83
C ALA A 239 -1.78 18.92 4.43
N PHE A 240 -0.68 19.32 5.07
CA PHE A 240 0.64 18.71 4.87
C PHE A 240 0.96 17.60 5.86
N LYS A 241 0.06 17.30 6.78
CA LYS A 241 0.20 16.16 7.68
C LYS A 241 -0.20 14.89 6.91
N LEU A 242 0.80 14.11 6.55
CA LEU A 242 0.64 12.82 5.85
C LEU A 242 0.85 11.67 6.84
N SER A 243 0.14 10.59 6.66
CA SER A 243 0.27 9.33 7.42
C SER A 243 1.22 8.37 6.73
#